data_817caf8131eb43f5dae5964871ecad47
#
_entry.id   817caf8131eb43f5dae5964871ecad47
#
_cell.length_a   1.000
_cell.length_b   1.000
_cell.length_c   1.000
_cell.angle_alpha   90.00
_cell.angle_beta   90.00
_cell.angle_gamma   90.00
#
_symmetry.space_group_name_H-M   'P 1'
#
loop_
_entity.id
_entity.type
_entity.pdbx_description
1 polymer ?
#
loop_
_entity_poly.entity_id
_entity_poly.type
_entity_poly.pdbx_seq_one_letter_code
_entity_poly.pdbx_strand_id
1 'polypeptide(L)'
;MGESKSKMDKETLSMILNTLDKLEKDMLPLEKKLEMDKEGVFPEDLIRFMLSPEMALHLIFIPEEYGGLGAGAWEVALISERMAKMDLAIATSFLGICLGMDPLRVGATPEQKERFIKRIAEEGLIVAYGVTEPEAGSNVQALKTKAERVLDATGNVKGYKLNGRKQFITNGGVADLYTILANAPDGPSFFVVERGTEGLVPEKHEDKHGIRASDTCALSIEDLYVPKENLVGLREGQGLKQANEVFGYTRLMVATFGLGAGMASLERVIRYSKERVQFGTTLAEKQGYTHRFIAPNAVRLEAARAYIEKIARRLDNGEKGLQTEGSIAKYFASEAGDAMANDGIQALGGYGYIREYEVEKIKRDAKILTIYEGTSEIQRSIISTFRMRDTMRSKGSFYGQMADDLQKLSEDTGSHWLANGIRALNDLVMEIRKQKLTKAQHIMFLLADIITWLEVAAQLCHKSDSYNGDQQRSKDFMRAASRLFVKEALEKLYINGMTISHGCGKDMEKTGKAIRDLCLSHTPETYLKDMDLISSELVS
;
A
#
# COMPACT_ATOMS: atom_id res chain seq x y z
N MET A 1 -6.97 -21.55 14.87
CA MET A 1 -7.60 -20.37 14.27
C MET A 1 -8.47 -20.87 13.14
N GLY A 2 -9.80 -20.67 13.20
CA GLY A 2 -10.67 -21.05 12.10
C GLY A 2 -10.27 -20.33 10.82
N GLU A 3 -10.24 -21.03 9.70
CA GLU A 3 -10.02 -20.42 8.41
C GLU A 3 -11.07 -19.31 8.22
N SER A 4 -10.62 -18.07 7.98
CA SER A 4 -11.50 -17.00 7.51
C SER A 4 -12.18 -17.53 6.25
N LYS A 5 -13.52 -17.59 6.24
CA LYS A 5 -14.24 -17.91 5.00
C LYS A 5 -13.94 -16.79 4.01
N SER A 6 -13.26 -17.14 2.91
CA SER A 6 -13.15 -16.30 1.72
C SER A 6 -14.57 -15.85 1.34
N LYS A 7 -14.75 -14.57 1.06
CA LYS A 7 -16.04 -14.03 0.60
C LYS A 7 -16.32 -14.42 -0.86
N MET A 8 -15.26 -14.66 -1.61
CA MET A 8 -15.30 -15.17 -2.99
C MET A 8 -14.76 -16.60 -3.01
N ASP A 9 -15.37 -17.48 -3.80
CA ASP A 9 -14.87 -18.84 -3.97
C ASP A 9 -13.54 -18.85 -4.76
N LYS A 10 -12.74 -19.92 -4.57
CA LYS A 10 -11.41 -20.03 -5.17
C LYS A 10 -11.44 -20.10 -6.70
N GLU A 11 -12.52 -20.65 -7.27
CA GLU A 11 -12.67 -20.79 -8.71
C GLU A 11 -12.90 -19.43 -9.36
N THR A 12 -13.80 -18.62 -8.81
CA THR A 12 -14.05 -17.24 -9.24
C THR A 12 -12.79 -16.38 -9.15
N LEU A 13 -12.05 -16.44 -8.03
CA LEU A 13 -10.78 -15.72 -7.89
C LEU A 13 -9.76 -16.15 -8.95
N SER A 14 -9.61 -17.47 -9.17
CA SER A 14 -8.69 -18.00 -10.19
C SER A 14 -9.09 -17.54 -11.60
N MET A 15 -10.40 -17.51 -11.90
CA MET A 15 -10.92 -17.02 -13.17
C MET A 15 -10.58 -15.54 -13.38
N ILE A 16 -10.73 -14.70 -12.35
CA ILE A 16 -10.38 -13.26 -12.43
C ILE A 16 -8.87 -13.08 -12.66
N LEU A 17 -8.03 -13.80 -11.92
CA LEU A 17 -6.57 -13.71 -12.09
C LEU A 17 -6.13 -14.18 -13.50
N ASN A 18 -6.69 -15.27 -14.00
CA ASN A 18 -6.45 -15.76 -15.37
C ASN A 18 -6.95 -14.76 -16.43
N THR A 19 -8.04 -14.05 -16.15
CA THR A 19 -8.55 -12.99 -17.04
C THR A 19 -7.58 -11.82 -17.10
N LEU A 20 -6.99 -11.41 -15.97
CA LEU A 20 -5.93 -10.39 -15.96
C LEU A 20 -4.66 -10.85 -16.69
N ASP A 21 -4.30 -12.14 -16.63
CA ASP A 21 -3.18 -12.70 -17.38
C ASP A 21 -3.42 -12.62 -18.90
N LYS A 22 -4.64 -12.93 -19.34
CA LYS A 22 -5.03 -12.79 -20.76
C LYS A 22 -5.07 -11.34 -21.19
N LEU A 23 -5.65 -10.46 -20.36
CA LEU A 23 -5.68 -9.02 -20.64
C LEU A 23 -4.27 -8.47 -20.85
N GLU A 24 -3.31 -8.81 -19.97
CA GLU A 24 -1.91 -8.39 -20.12
C GLU A 24 -1.32 -8.88 -21.43
N LYS A 25 -1.48 -10.17 -21.72
CA LYS A 25 -0.93 -10.79 -22.90
C LYS A 25 -1.48 -10.20 -24.21
N ASP A 26 -2.79 -10.00 -24.27
CA ASP A 26 -3.52 -9.69 -25.49
C ASP A 26 -3.62 -8.18 -25.76
N MET A 27 -3.68 -7.35 -24.70
CA MET A 27 -3.94 -5.91 -24.81
C MET A 27 -2.82 -5.01 -24.26
N LEU A 28 -1.88 -5.55 -23.48
CA LEU A 28 -0.80 -4.81 -22.84
C LEU A 28 0.58 -5.46 -23.06
N PRO A 29 0.96 -5.79 -24.32
CA PRO A 29 2.32 -6.22 -24.61
C PRO A 29 3.32 -5.11 -24.22
N LEU A 30 4.59 -5.48 -24.06
CA LEU A 30 5.64 -4.55 -23.59
C LEU A 30 5.69 -3.26 -24.42
N GLU A 31 5.63 -3.37 -25.74
CA GLU A 31 5.67 -2.24 -26.67
C GLU A 31 4.53 -1.24 -26.36
N LYS A 32 3.33 -1.76 -26.09
CA LYS A 32 2.17 -0.91 -25.75
C LYS A 32 2.34 -0.19 -24.42
N LYS A 33 2.87 -0.88 -23.40
CA LYS A 33 3.18 -0.27 -22.09
C LYS A 33 4.19 0.87 -22.24
N LEU A 34 5.26 0.64 -23.00
CA LEU A 34 6.30 1.64 -23.23
C LEU A 34 5.80 2.83 -24.06
N GLU A 35 4.94 2.59 -25.07
CA GLU A 35 4.30 3.63 -25.86
C GLU A 35 3.41 4.53 -24.98
N MET A 36 2.50 3.95 -24.19
CA MET A 36 1.63 4.69 -23.30
C MET A 36 2.41 5.54 -22.28
N ASP A 37 3.47 4.98 -21.71
CA ASP A 37 4.36 5.70 -20.80
C ASP A 37 5.08 6.85 -21.50
N LYS A 38 5.63 6.62 -22.69
CA LYS A 38 6.34 7.63 -23.47
C LYS A 38 5.45 8.81 -23.83
N GLU A 39 4.27 8.53 -24.35
CA GLU A 39 3.31 9.55 -24.79
C GLU A 39 2.56 10.19 -23.61
N GLY A 40 2.52 9.54 -22.44
CA GLY A 40 1.75 10.00 -21.28
C GLY A 40 0.25 9.98 -21.53
N VAL A 41 -0.24 9.04 -22.32
CA VAL A 41 -1.65 8.96 -22.72
C VAL A 41 -2.40 7.97 -21.85
N PHE A 42 -3.52 8.43 -21.27
CA PHE A 42 -4.45 7.57 -20.55
C PHE A 42 -5.15 6.63 -21.53
N PRO A 43 -5.09 5.30 -21.30
CA PRO A 43 -5.70 4.31 -22.20
C PRO A 43 -7.20 4.15 -21.91
N GLU A 44 -8.00 5.15 -22.27
CA GLU A 44 -9.43 5.19 -21.94
C GLU A 44 -10.17 3.94 -22.44
N ASP A 45 -9.91 3.52 -23.67
CA ASP A 45 -10.54 2.34 -24.28
C ASP A 45 -10.29 1.07 -23.44
N LEU A 46 -9.06 0.89 -22.95
CA LEU A 46 -8.71 -0.26 -22.12
C LEU A 46 -9.43 -0.19 -20.76
N ILE A 47 -9.40 0.96 -20.10
CA ILE A 47 -10.08 1.14 -18.80
C ILE A 47 -11.60 0.95 -18.97
N ARG A 48 -12.21 1.54 -20.01
CA ARG A 48 -13.63 1.34 -20.32
C ARG A 48 -13.96 -0.12 -20.63
N PHE A 49 -13.09 -0.83 -21.35
CA PHE A 49 -13.25 -2.27 -21.59
C PHE A 49 -13.22 -3.08 -20.27
N MET A 50 -12.29 -2.75 -19.35
CA MET A 50 -12.24 -3.40 -18.03
C MET A 50 -13.52 -3.15 -17.18
N LEU A 51 -14.23 -2.05 -17.43
CA LEU A 51 -15.48 -1.68 -16.78
C LEU A 51 -16.73 -2.17 -17.54
N SER A 52 -16.57 -2.61 -18.80
CA SER A 52 -17.69 -3.04 -19.63
C SER A 52 -18.39 -4.29 -19.08
N PRO A 53 -19.64 -4.58 -19.50
CA PRO A 53 -20.35 -5.79 -19.09
C PRO A 53 -19.62 -7.10 -19.42
N GLU A 54 -18.71 -7.09 -20.41
CA GLU A 54 -17.91 -8.27 -20.80
C GLU A 54 -16.84 -8.62 -19.77
N MET A 55 -16.22 -7.62 -19.16
CA MET A 55 -15.12 -7.78 -18.20
C MET A 55 -15.59 -7.57 -16.76
N ALA A 56 -16.38 -6.56 -16.52
CA ALA A 56 -17.02 -6.18 -15.26
C ALA A 56 -16.10 -6.23 -14.01
N LEU A 57 -14.80 -5.93 -14.19
CA LEU A 57 -13.81 -6.06 -13.12
C LEU A 57 -14.05 -5.12 -11.93
N HIS A 58 -14.73 -3.99 -12.13
CA HIS A 58 -15.09 -3.06 -11.05
C HIS A 58 -16.07 -3.65 -10.04
N LEU A 59 -16.86 -4.66 -10.44
CA LEU A 59 -17.81 -5.32 -9.54
C LEU A 59 -17.15 -6.02 -8.35
N ILE A 60 -15.84 -6.31 -8.45
CA ILE A 60 -15.02 -6.88 -7.37
C ILE A 60 -15.11 -6.00 -6.10
N PHE A 61 -15.12 -4.68 -6.26
CA PHE A 61 -15.10 -3.71 -5.15
C PHE A 61 -16.49 -3.32 -4.65
N ILE A 62 -17.52 -3.70 -5.36
CA ILE A 62 -18.91 -3.30 -5.10
C ILE A 62 -19.59 -4.38 -4.26
N PRO A 63 -20.33 -4.02 -3.18
CA PRO A 63 -21.09 -4.97 -2.39
C PRO A 63 -22.16 -5.70 -3.23
N GLU A 64 -22.43 -6.96 -2.89
CA GLU A 64 -23.43 -7.80 -3.60
C GLU A 64 -24.82 -7.16 -3.63
N GLU A 65 -25.22 -6.48 -2.56
CA GLU A 65 -26.50 -5.78 -2.43
C GLU A 65 -26.71 -4.66 -3.48
N TYR A 66 -25.61 -4.18 -4.12
CA TYR A 66 -25.63 -3.16 -5.19
C TYR A 66 -25.19 -3.73 -6.53
N GLY A 67 -25.21 -5.05 -6.71
CA GLY A 67 -24.89 -5.73 -7.97
C GLY A 67 -23.41 -6.08 -8.16
N GLY A 68 -22.59 -5.95 -7.13
CA GLY A 68 -21.18 -6.31 -7.15
C GLY A 68 -20.89 -7.76 -6.78
N LEU A 69 -19.60 -8.11 -6.73
CA LEU A 69 -19.09 -9.43 -6.31
C LEU A 69 -18.75 -9.47 -4.81
N GLY A 70 -18.70 -8.33 -4.13
CA GLY A 70 -18.45 -8.25 -2.69
C GLY A 70 -17.16 -8.91 -2.22
N ALA A 71 -16.07 -8.84 -3.00
CA ALA A 71 -14.81 -9.48 -2.66
C ALA A 71 -14.29 -9.02 -1.28
N GLY A 72 -13.68 -9.94 -0.56
CA GLY A 72 -13.01 -9.63 0.69
C GLY A 72 -11.69 -8.88 0.48
N ALA A 73 -11.12 -8.41 1.59
CA ALA A 73 -9.86 -7.64 1.55
C ALA A 73 -8.68 -8.48 1.04
N TRP A 74 -8.70 -9.79 1.28
CA TRP A 74 -7.64 -10.67 0.78
C TRP A 74 -7.76 -10.90 -0.74
N GLU A 75 -8.94 -11.15 -1.28
CA GLU A 75 -9.16 -11.28 -2.71
C GLU A 75 -8.81 -9.98 -3.45
N VAL A 76 -9.25 -8.82 -2.90
CA VAL A 76 -8.88 -7.50 -3.42
C VAL A 76 -7.36 -7.31 -3.40
N ALA A 77 -6.67 -7.75 -2.34
CA ALA A 77 -5.21 -7.65 -2.26
C ALA A 77 -4.52 -8.47 -3.37
N LEU A 78 -4.93 -9.71 -3.62
CA LEU A 78 -4.35 -10.56 -4.68
C LEU A 78 -4.58 -9.97 -6.08
N ILE A 79 -5.79 -9.48 -6.34
CA ILE A 79 -6.15 -8.86 -7.63
C ILE A 79 -5.35 -7.57 -7.83
N SER A 80 -5.24 -6.73 -6.78
CA SER A 80 -4.48 -5.48 -6.82
C SER A 80 -2.98 -5.72 -7.05
N GLU A 81 -2.41 -6.73 -6.40
CA GLU A 81 -1.03 -7.15 -6.64
C GLU A 81 -0.82 -7.56 -8.10
N ARG A 82 -1.73 -8.42 -8.64
CA ARG A 82 -1.63 -8.88 -10.03
C ARG A 82 -1.75 -7.72 -11.02
N MET A 83 -2.65 -6.76 -10.78
CA MET A 83 -2.80 -5.57 -11.61
C MET A 83 -1.55 -4.68 -11.56
N ALA A 84 -1.00 -4.42 -10.36
CA ALA A 84 0.20 -3.62 -10.21
C ALA A 84 1.45 -4.28 -10.81
N LYS A 85 1.51 -5.61 -10.78
CA LYS A 85 2.55 -6.39 -11.47
C LYS A 85 2.44 -6.29 -12.99
N MET A 86 1.23 -6.20 -13.50
CA MET A 86 0.94 -6.02 -14.92
C MET A 86 1.40 -4.63 -15.40
N ASP A 87 0.87 -3.57 -14.78
CA ASP A 87 1.26 -2.17 -15.00
C ASP A 87 0.74 -1.28 -13.87
N LEU A 88 1.62 -0.55 -13.20
CA LEU A 88 1.23 0.26 -12.03
C LEU A 88 0.37 1.47 -12.41
N ALA A 89 0.52 2.04 -13.61
CA ALA A 89 -0.31 3.16 -14.06
C ALA A 89 -1.76 2.71 -14.28
N ILE A 90 -1.95 1.55 -14.92
CA ILE A 90 -3.27 0.93 -15.11
C ILE A 90 -3.90 0.57 -13.77
N ALA A 91 -3.14 -0.08 -12.87
CA ALA A 91 -3.61 -0.42 -11.54
C ALA A 91 -4.05 0.82 -10.76
N THR A 92 -3.27 1.91 -10.81
CA THR A 92 -3.59 3.17 -10.12
C THR A 92 -4.88 3.77 -10.66
N SER A 93 -5.06 3.84 -11.98
CA SER A 93 -6.28 4.38 -12.59
C SER A 93 -7.50 3.54 -12.26
N PHE A 94 -7.40 2.22 -12.44
CA PHE A 94 -8.53 1.31 -12.23
C PHE A 94 -8.95 1.25 -10.73
N LEU A 95 -7.99 1.08 -9.83
CA LEU A 95 -8.27 1.03 -8.39
C LEU A 95 -8.57 2.42 -7.80
N GLY A 96 -8.22 3.50 -8.51
CA GLY A 96 -8.65 4.87 -8.23
C GLY A 96 -10.17 5.04 -8.29
N ILE A 97 -10.86 4.22 -9.09
CA ILE A 97 -12.34 4.19 -9.16
C ILE A 97 -12.93 3.73 -7.82
N CYS A 98 -12.35 2.67 -7.23
CA CYS A 98 -12.73 2.20 -5.91
C CYS A 98 -12.54 3.28 -4.84
N LEU A 99 -11.37 3.93 -4.84
CA LEU A 99 -11.08 5.05 -3.93
C LEU A 99 -12.09 6.19 -4.08
N GLY A 100 -12.47 6.55 -5.33
CA GLY A 100 -13.48 7.57 -5.60
C GLY A 100 -14.87 7.19 -5.08
N MET A 101 -15.24 5.92 -5.10
CA MET A 101 -16.50 5.39 -4.59
C MET A 101 -16.53 5.28 -3.05
N ASP A 102 -15.39 5.12 -2.39
CA ASP A 102 -15.31 4.81 -0.96
C ASP A 102 -16.06 5.80 -0.03
N PRO A 103 -16.08 7.13 -0.26
CA PRO A 103 -16.91 8.03 0.55
C PRO A 103 -18.40 7.66 0.53
N LEU A 104 -18.91 7.17 -0.61
CA LEU A 104 -20.29 6.67 -0.73
C LEU A 104 -20.46 5.37 0.06
N ARG A 105 -19.52 4.44 -0.06
CA ARG A 105 -19.55 3.16 0.64
C ARG A 105 -19.59 3.34 2.17
N VAL A 106 -18.78 4.25 2.72
CA VAL A 106 -18.65 4.45 4.17
C VAL A 106 -19.67 5.44 4.75
N GLY A 107 -20.13 6.42 3.97
CA GLY A 107 -20.88 7.55 4.50
C GLY A 107 -22.25 7.85 3.90
N ALA A 108 -22.59 7.28 2.75
CA ALA A 108 -23.86 7.56 2.09
C ALA A 108 -25.05 6.87 2.79
N THR A 109 -26.25 7.46 2.63
CA THR A 109 -27.51 6.81 3.07
C THR A 109 -27.82 5.60 2.17
N PRO A 110 -28.71 4.67 2.60
CA PRO A 110 -29.13 3.57 1.74
C PRO A 110 -29.65 4.04 0.38
N GLU A 111 -30.44 5.10 0.34
CA GLU A 111 -30.99 5.67 -0.90
C GLU A 111 -29.89 6.25 -1.81
N GLN A 112 -28.89 6.90 -1.22
CA GLN A 112 -27.74 7.40 -1.98
C GLN A 112 -26.86 6.25 -2.51
N LYS A 113 -26.69 5.18 -1.74
CA LYS A 113 -25.97 3.98 -2.19
C LYS A 113 -26.69 3.31 -3.35
N GLU A 114 -28.00 3.12 -3.25
CA GLU A 114 -28.84 2.59 -4.34
C GLU A 114 -28.75 3.48 -5.59
N ARG A 115 -28.72 4.81 -5.42
CA ARG A 115 -28.62 5.75 -6.54
C ARG A 115 -27.24 5.78 -7.19
N PHE A 116 -26.15 5.82 -6.41
CA PHE A 116 -24.82 6.07 -6.94
C PHE A 116 -23.99 4.79 -7.08
N ILE A 117 -23.93 3.91 -6.06
CA ILE A 117 -23.09 2.70 -6.12
C ILE A 117 -23.66 1.72 -7.15
N LYS A 118 -24.99 1.56 -7.19
CA LYS A 118 -25.63 0.70 -8.19
C LYS A 118 -25.42 1.24 -9.61
N ARG A 119 -25.50 2.56 -9.81
CA ARG A 119 -25.17 3.19 -11.09
C ARG A 119 -23.72 2.95 -11.51
N ILE A 120 -22.78 3.03 -10.56
CA ILE A 120 -21.36 2.71 -10.82
C ILE A 120 -21.24 1.25 -11.26
N ALA A 121 -21.97 0.33 -10.63
CA ALA A 121 -21.97 -1.09 -10.98
C ALA A 121 -22.55 -1.35 -12.38
N GLU A 122 -23.69 -0.77 -12.69
CA GLU A 122 -24.46 -1.05 -13.91
C GLU A 122 -23.86 -0.35 -15.15
N GLU A 123 -23.37 0.90 -14.99
CA GLU A 123 -22.88 1.73 -16.09
C GLU A 123 -21.35 1.67 -16.26
N GLY A 124 -20.60 1.08 -15.31
CA GLY A 124 -19.15 1.03 -15.35
C GLY A 124 -18.52 2.43 -15.27
N LEU A 125 -18.96 3.27 -14.32
CA LEU A 125 -18.53 4.65 -14.22
C LEU A 125 -17.13 4.79 -13.62
N ILE A 126 -16.32 5.67 -14.20
CA ILE A 126 -15.05 6.12 -13.61
C ILE A 126 -15.34 7.13 -12.53
N VAL A 127 -14.81 6.92 -11.32
CA VAL A 127 -15.00 7.82 -10.18
C VAL A 127 -13.67 8.42 -9.74
N ALA A 128 -13.66 9.73 -9.43
CA ALA A 128 -12.47 10.43 -8.93
C ALA A 128 -12.65 10.88 -7.48
N TYR A 129 -11.55 10.83 -6.70
CA TYR A 129 -11.49 11.23 -5.29
C TYR A 129 -10.88 12.61 -5.12
N GLY A 130 -11.71 13.63 -4.98
CA GLY A 130 -11.32 15.05 -4.93
C GLY A 130 -11.06 15.55 -3.51
N VAL A 131 -9.94 15.16 -2.89
CA VAL A 131 -9.60 15.58 -1.52
C VAL A 131 -8.40 16.52 -1.46
N THR A 132 -7.29 16.15 -2.07
CA THR A 132 -6.03 16.90 -2.02
C THR A 132 -6.16 18.30 -2.63
N GLU A 133 -5.56 19.29 -1.99
CA GLU A 133 -5.48 20.67 -2.46
C GLU A 133 -4.02 21.15 -2.53
N PRO A 134 -3.70 22.23 -3.25
CA PRO A 134 -2.34 22.76 -3.35
C PRO A 134 -1.67 22.98 -1.98
N GLU A 135 -2.42 23.37 -0.95
CA GLU A 135 -1.92 23.64 0.39
C GLU A 135 -2.36 22.61 1.45
N ALA A 136 -3.16 21.61 1.06
CA ALA A 136 -3.69 20.56 1.94
C ALA A 136 -3.48 19.15 1.35
N GLY A 137 -2.24 18.67 1.39
CA GLY A 137 -1.89 17.28 1.06
C GLY A 137 -1.90 16.41 2.30
N SER A 138 -0.77 16.35 3.04
CA SER A 138 -0.67 15.56 4.28
C SER A 138 -1.56 16.06 5.41
N ASN A 139 -1.83 17.37 5.47
CA ASN A 139 -2.76 17.98 6.42
C ASN A 139 -4.12 18.25 5.76
N VAL A 140 -4.92 17.21 5.60
CA VAL A 140 -6.27 17.30 5.01
C VAL A 140 -7.21 18.25 5.79
N GLN A 141 -6.93 18.52 7.07
CA GLN A 141 -7.73 19.44 7.87
C GLN A 141 -7.58 20.90 7.44
N ALA A 142 -6.51 21.23 6.73
CA ALA A 142 -6.23 22.57 6.25
C ALA A 142 -6.89 22.90 4.90
N LEU A 143 -7.88 22.10 4.46
CA LEU A 143 -8.55 22.29 3.18
C LEU A 143 -9.21 23.69 3.09
N LYS A 144 -9.16 24.28 1.90
CA LYS A 144 -9.66 25.63 1.62
C LYS A 144 -10.88 25.66 0.71
N THR A 145 -11.16 24.62 -0.05
CA THR A 145 -12.38 24.51 -0.86
C THR A 145 -13.58 24.67 0.06
N LYS A 146 -14.45 25.62 -0.24
CA LYS A 146 -15.64 25.98 0.54
C LYS A 146 -16.90 25.45 -0.12
N ALA A 147 -17.91 25.15 0.71
CA ALA A 147 -19.26 24.86 0.29
C ALA A 147 -20.22 25.76 1.07
N GLU A 148 -20.85 26.72 0.38
CA GLU A 148 -21.80 27.63 0.97
C GLU A 148 -23.22 27.13 0.76
N ARG A 149 -24.09 27.20 1.79
CA ARG A 149 -25.48 26.79 1.68
C ARG A 149 -26.26 27.70 0.74
N VAL A 150 -27.00 27.12 -0.19
CA VAL A 150 -27.98 27.80 -1.02
C VAL A 150 -29.37 27.49 -0.46
N LEU A 151 -30.09 28.53 -0.04
CA LEU A 151 -31.40 28.39 0.59
C LEU A 151 -32.52 28.55 -0.45
N ASP A 152 -33.67 27.92 -0.20
CA ASP A 152 -34.91 28.17 -0.91
C ASP A 152 -35.66 29.39 -0.32
N ALA A 153 -36.79 29.73 -0.89
CA ALA A 153 -37.63 30.88 -0.45
C ALA A 153 -38.18 30.69 0.98
N THR A 154 -38.15 29.49 1.54
CA THR A 154 -38.62 29.16 2.89
C THR A 154 -37.48 29.10 3.92
N GLY A 155 -36.21 29.32 3.46
CA GLY A 155 -35.02 29.26 4.31
C GLY A 155 -34.43 27.85 4.50
N ASN A 156 -34.93 26.87 3.81
CA ASN A 156 -34.37 25.52 3.83
C ASN A 156 -33.19 25.38 2.86
N VAL A 157 -32.20 24.54 3.22
CA VAL A 157 -31.09 24.23 2.33
C VAL A 157 -31.59 23.44 1.13
N LYS A 158 -31.46 23.98 -0.09
CA LYS A 158 -31.74 23.29 -1.35
C LYS A 158 -30.49 22.74 -2.04
N GLY A 159 -29.30 23.23 -1.67
CA GLY A 159 -28.04 22.82 -2.25
C GLY A 159 -26.87 23.59 -1.67
N TYR A 160 -25.74 23.45 -2.33
CA TYR A 160 -24.47 24.08 -1.95
C TYR A 160 -23.80 24.70 -3.17
N LYS A 161 -23.10 25.79 -2.98
CA LYS A 161 -22.21 26.42 -3.96
C LYS A 161 -20.78 26.16 -3.52
N LEU A 162 -20.02 25.41 -4.33
CA LEU A 162 -18.64 25.06 -4.05
C LEU A 162 -17.69 25.99 -4.79
N ASN A 163 -16.61 26.42 -4.10
CA ASN A 163 -15.54 27.24 -4.66
C ASN A 163 -14.19 26.77 -4.11
N GLY A 164 -13.20 26.58 -4.99
CA GLY A 164 -11.86 26.16 -4.60
C GLY A 164 -11.09 25.47 -5.72
N ARG A 165 -10.08 24.71 -5.34
CA ARG A 165 -9.24 23.95 -6.28
C ARG A 165 -8.77 22.63 -5.66
N LYS A 166 -8.83 21.57 -6.44
CA LYS A 166 -8.22 20.28 -6.08
C LYS A 166 -6.97 20.04 -6.91
N GLN A 167 -6.02 19.29 -6.36
CA GLN A 167 -4.72 19.06 -6.97
C GLN A 167 -4.38 17.57 -6.98
N PHE A 168 -3.72 17.10 -8.05
CA PHE A 168 -3.26 15.73 -8.21
C PHE A 168 -4.38 14.67 -8.13
N ILE A 169 -5.51 14.96 -8.77
CA ILE A 169 -6.67 14.06 -8.72
C ILE A 169 -6.55 12.98 -9.78
N THR A 170 -6.37 11.74 -9.34
CA THR A 170 -6.38 10.55 -10.20
C THR A 170 -7.73 10.42 -10.88
N ASN A 171 -7.73 10.14 -12.17
CA ASN A 171 -8.90 10.12 -13.04
C ASN A 171 -9.64 11.47 -13.16
N GLY A 172 -9.05 12.57 -12.69
CA GLY A 172 -9.73 13.86 -12.63
C GLY A 172 -10.20 14.39 -13.99
N GLY A 173 -9.46 14.10 -15.05
CA GLY A 173 -9.79 14.51 -16.42
C GLY A 173 -10.78 13.58 -17.14
N VAL A 174 -10.95 12.34 -16.67
CA VAL A 174 -11.71 11.29 -17.35
C VAL A 174 -12.89 10.74 -16.56
N ALA A 175 -13.03 11.12 -15.28
CA ALA A 175 -14.08 10.62 -14.40
C ALA A 175 -15.48 11.03 -14.86
N ASP A 176 -16.45 10.15 -14.63
CA ASP A 176 -17.88 10.39 -14.84
C ASP A 176 -18.52 10.95 -13.57
N LEU A 177 -17.99 10.55 -12.39
CA LEU A 177 -18.40 11.05 -11.07
C LEU A 177 -17.18 11.50 -10.26
N TYR A 178 -17.41 12.47 -9.40
CA TYR A 178 -16.42 12.99 -8.47
C TYR A 178 -16.98 12.97 -7.04
N THR A 179 -16.20 12.51 -6.07
CA THR A 179 -16.48 12.73 -4.65
C THR A 179 -15.55 13.82 -4.12
N ILE A 180 -16.08 15.01 -3.91
CA ILE A 180 -15.29 16.21 -3.58
C ILE A 180 -15.45 16.55 -2.11
N LEU A 181 -14.35 16.66 -1.37
CA LEU A 181 -14.32 17.13 0.01
C LEU A 181 -14.25 18.66 0.04
N ALA A 182 -15.20 19.31 0.70
CA ALA A 182 -15.23 20.77 0.87
C ALA A 182 -15.66 21.17 2.28
N ASN A 183 -15.25 22.35 2.73
CA ASN A 183 -15.66 22.93 4.00
C ASN A 183 -17.08 23.48 3.89
N ALA A 184 -18.06 22.76 4.42
CA ALA A 184 -19.42 23.23 4.65
C ALA A 184 -19.50 23.99 6.00
N PRO A 185 -20.57 24.76 6.26
CA PRO A 185 -20.71 25.51 7.51
C PRO A 185 -20.53 24.70 8.80
N ASP A 186 -21.01 23.44 8.83
CA ASP A 186 -20.86 22.57 9.99
C ASP A 186 -19.61 21.68 9.90
N GLY A 187 -18.71 21.92 8.95
CA GLY A 187 -17.42 21.25 8.81
C GLY A 187 -17.23 20.51 7.47
N PRO A 188 -16.05 19.92 7.28
CA PRO A 188 -15.70 19.20 6.06
C PRO A 188 -16.71 18.11 5.71
N SER A 189 -17.13 18.08 4.44
CA SER A 189 -18.22 17.23 3.94
C SER A 189 -17.92 16.78 2.52
N PHE A 190 -18.29 15.56 2.16
CA PHE A 190 -18.19 15.06 0.78
C PHE A 190 -19.43 15.39 -0.03
N PHE A 191 -19.21 15.76 -1.29
CA PHE A 191 -20.24 16.06 -2.27
C PHE A 191 -20.03 15.20 -3.52
N VAL A 192 -21.11 14.63 -4.06
CA VAL A 192 -21.08 13.90 -5.33
C VAL A 192 -21.39 14.88 -6.45
N VAL A 193 -20.50 14.92 -7.45
CA VAL A 193 -20.62 15.81 -8.61
C VAL A 193 -20.51 14.97 -9.89
N GLU A 194 -21.37 15.22 -10.87
CA GLU A 194 -21.32 14.55 -12.17
C GLU A 194 -20.40 15.32 -13.15
N ARG A 195 -19.82 14.60 -14.10
CA ARG A 195 -19.04 15.18 -15.19
C ARG A 195 -19.91 16.21 -15.96
N GLY A 196 -19.31 17.32 -16.34
CA GLY A 196 -19.99 18.36 -17.11
C GLY A 196 -20.89 19.27 -16.28
N THR A 197 -20.95 19.10 -14.94
CA THR A 197 -21.64 20.08 -14.10
C THR A 197 -20.95 21.44 -14.22
N GLU A 198 -21.71 22.49 -14.50
CA GLU A 198 -21.22 23.88 -14.62
C GLU A 198 -20.47 24.28 -13.34
N GLY A 199 -19.29 24.87 -13.50
CA GLY A 199 -18.41 25.27 -12.40
C GLY A 199 -17.39 24.22 -11.99
N LEU A 200 -17.38 23.00 -12.56
CA LEU A 200 -16.31 22.01 -12.38
C LEU A 200 -15.51 21.88 -13.67
N VAL A 201 -14.24 22.27 -13.63
CA VAL A 201 -13.34 22.23 -14.79
C VAL A 201 -12.09 21.41 -14.46
N PRO A 202 -11.97 20.18 -15.03
CA PRO A 202 -10.69 19.45 -15.03
C PRO A 202 -9.65 20.24 -15.83
N GLU A 203 -8.45 20.40 -15.24
CA GLU A 203 -7.34 21.09 -15.89
C GLU A 203 -6.50 20.11 -16.73
N LYS A 204 -5.41 20.63 -17.30
CA LYS A 204 -4.49 19.83 -18.10
C LYS A 204 -3.91 18.66 -17.29
N HIS A 205 -3.76 17.52 -17.95
CA HIS A 205 -3.05 16.35 -17.42
C HIS A 205 -1.61 16.70 -16.96
N GLU A 206 -1.23 16.23 -15.79
CA GLU A 206 0.09 16.48 -15.20
C GLU A 206 1.18 15.68 -15.94
N ASP A 207 2.30 16.33 -16.28
CA ASP A 207 3.49 15.65 -16.80
C ASP A 207 4.29 15.04 -15.66
N LYS A 208 4.10 13.75 -15.42
CA LYS A 208 4.61 13.04 -14.24
C LYS A 208 5.92 12.31 -14.49
N HIS A 209 6.66 12.09 -13.42
CA HIS A 209 7.86 11.26 -13.39
C HIS A 209 7.59 9.80 -13.77
N GLY A 210 6.56 9.19 -13.19
CA GLY A 210 6.10 7.82 -13.43
C GLY A 210 4.58 7.76 -13.48
N ILE A 211 4.03 6.55 -13.59
CA ILE A 211 2.59 6.29 -13.82
C ILE A 211 2.00 7.24 -14.87
N ARG A 212 2.76 7.45 -15.96
CA ARG A 212 2.44 8.47 -16.96
C ARG A 212 1.15 8.18 -17.72
N ALA A 213 0.79 6.90 -17.86
CA ALA A 213 -0.46 6.44 -18.45
C ALA A 213 -1.68 6.52 -17.50
N SER A 214 -1.51 6.93 -16.25
CA SER A 214 -2.63 7.23 -15.34
C SER A 214 -3.04 8.68 -15.48
N ASP A 215 -4.32 8.97 -15.72
CA ASP A 215 -4.80 10.35 -15.72
C ASP A 215 -4.67 10.96 -14.33
N THR A 216 -4.16 12.18 -14.27
CA THR A 216 -4.02 12.95 -13.04
C THR A 216 -4.05 14.42 -13.40
N CYS A 217 -4.99 15.19 -12.84
CA CYS A 217 -5.08 16.62 -13.09
C CYS A 217 -5.51 17.40 -11.84
N ALA A 218 -5.45 18.73 -11.93
CA ALA A 218 -6.13 19.61 -11.00
C ALA A 218 -7.60 19.79 -11.40
N LEU A 219 -8.44 20.15 -10.43
CA LEU A 219 -9.84 20.51 -10.67
C LEU A 219 -10.05 21.94 -10.19
N SER A 220 -10.42 22.84 -11.11
CA SER A 220 -10.93 24.18 -10.78
C SER A 220 -12.40 24.11 -10.46
N ILE A 221 -12.81 24.75 -9.38
CA ILE A 221 -14.18 24.74 -8.87
C ILE A 221 -14.61 26.18 -8.66
N GLU A 222 -15.53 26.66 -9.52
CA GLU A 222 -16.06 28.04 -9.50
C GLU A 222 -17.57 28.02 -9.51
N ASP A 223 -18.17 28.54 -8.45
CA ASP A 223 -19.63 28.64 -8.29
C ASP A 223 -20.41 27.35 -8.60
N LEU A 224 -19.73 26.20 -8.42
CA LEU A 224 -20.26 24.86 -8.67
C LEU A 224 -21.49 24.61 -7.79
N TYR A 225 -22.67 24.54 -8.38
CA TYR A 225 -23.88 24.18 -7.65
C TYR A 225 -24.04 22.68 -7.49
N VAL A 226 -24.22 22.24 -6.24
CA VAL A 226 -24.46 20.84 -5.89
C VAL A 226 -25.78 20.73 -5.11
N PRO A 227 -26.77 19.93 -5.57
CA PRO A 227 -28.02 19.71 -4.84
C PRO A 227 -27.77 19.09 -3.46
N LYS A 228 -28.64 19.38 -2.47
CA LYS A 228 -28.50 18.85 -1.11
C LYS A 228 -28.49 17.31 -1.06
N GLU A 229 -29.20 16.67 -2.00
CA GLU A 229 -29.28 15.20 -2.14
C GLU A 229 -27.94 14.56 -2.50
N ASN A 230 -26.98 15.35 -2.99
CA ASN A 230 -25.63 14.92 -3.34
C ASN A 230 -24.61 15.17 -2.21
N LEU A 231 -25.02 15.73 -1.06
CA LEU A 231 -24.22 15.73 0.17
C LEU A 231 -24.17 14.30 0.73
N VAL A 232 -23.00 13.70 0.82
CA VAL A 232 -22.85 12.31 1.28
C VAL A 232 -23.32 12.15 2.72
N GLY A 233 -24.31 11.28 2.92
CA GLY A 233 -24.93 11.02 4.22
C GLY A 233 -25.92 12.11 4.67
N LEU A 234 -26.22 13.09 3.83
CA LEU A 234 -27.17 14.20 4.07
C LEU A 234 -26.87 15.01 5.34
N ARG A 235 -25.65 14.92 5.84
CA ARG A 235 -25.19 15.61 7.06
C ARG A 235 -23.80 16.20 6.88
N GLU A 236 -23.69 17.50 7.11
CA GLU A 236 -22.41 18.21 7.09
C GLU A 236 -21.47 17.75 8.23
N GLY A 237 -20.16 18.02 8.09
CA GLY A 237 -19.14 17.79 9.11
C GLY A 237 -18.69 16.34 9.27
N GLN A 238 -19.14 15.41 8.41
CA GLN A 238 -18.74 13.99 8.51
C GLN A 238 -17.53 13.64 7.60
N GLY A 239 -17.10 14.53 6.73
CA GLY A 239 -16.14 14.24 5.67
C GLY A 239 -14.77 13.79 6.17
N LEU A 240 -14.22 14.39 7.24
CA LEU A 240 -12.92 13.95 7.78
C LEU A 240 -13.00 12.56 8.43
N LYS A 241 -14.13 12.24 9.08
CA LYS A 241 -14.34 10.89 9.61
C LYS A 241 -14.42 9.87 8.49
N GLN A 242 -15.20 10.16 7.46
CA GLN A 242 -15.33 9.32 6.26
C GLN A 242 -13.97 9.13 5.56
N ALA A 243 -13.20 10.21 5.35
CA ALA A 243 -11.87 10.14 4.76
C ALA A 243 -10.89 9.27 5.58
N ASN A 244 -10.94 9.37 6.92
CA ASN A 244 -10.10 8.53 7.78
C ASN A 244 -10.47 7.03 7.72
N GLU A 245 -11.75 6.70 7.55
CA GLU A 245 -12.21 5.33 7.35
C GLU A 245 -11.73 4.78 5.99
N VAL A 246 -11.82 5.59 4.94
CA VAL A 246 -11.29 5.28 3.60
C VAL A 246 -9.79 4.99 3.66
N PHE A 247 -8.99 5.88 4.26
CA PHE A 247 -7.54 5.69 4.38
C PHE A 247 -7.14 4.42 5.16
N GLY A 248 -8.01 3.92 6.06
CA GLY A 248 -7.77 2.67 6.77
C GLY A 248 -7.70 1.45 5.86
N TYR A 249 -8.48 1.44 4.78
CA TYR A 249 -8.57 0.36 3.81
C TYR A 249 -7.61 0.56 2.61
N THR A 250 -7.55 1.77 2.07
CA THR A 250 -6.78 2.04 0.84
C THR A 250 -5.27 1.89 1.01
N ARG A 251 -4.74 2.07 2.24
CA ARG A 251 -3.34 1.79 2.55
C ARG A 251 -2.93 0.35 2.25
N LEU A 252 -3.84 -0.61 2.48
CA LEU A 252 -3.57 -2.01 2.16
C LEU A 252 -3.45 -2.21 0.64
N MET A 253 -4.30 -1.54 -0.16
CA MET A 253 -4.21 -1.58 -1.63
C MET A 253 -2.87 -1.01 -2.12
N VAL A 254 -2.44 0.12 -1.56
CA VAL A 254 -1.12 0.70 -1.90
C VAL A 254 0.03 -0.23 -1.49
N ALA A 255 -0.10 -0.93 -0.36
CA ALA A 255 0.86 -1.96 0.03
C ALA A 255 0.97 -3.06 -1.03
N THR A 256 -0.17 -3.52 -1.56
CA THR A 256 -0.18 -4.53 -2.64
C THR A 256 0.39 -4.01 -3.95
N PHE A 257 0.25 -2.71 -4.23
CA PHE A 257 0.92 -2.10 -5.39
C PHE A 257 2.45 -2.13 -5.24
N GLY A 258 2.96 -1.83 -4.03
CA GLY A 258 4.39 -1.95 -3.75
C GLY A 258 4.91 -3.37 -3.94
N LEU A 259 4.16 -4.35 -3.45
CA LEU A 259 4.46 -5.76 -3.65
C LEU A 259 4.42 -6.12 -5.15
N GLY A 260 3.37 -5.76 -5.88
CA GLY A 260 3.21 -6.06 -7.31
C GLY A 260 4.31 -5.43 -8.18
N ALA A 261 4.63 -4.15 -7.98
CA ALA A 261 5.72 -3.48 -8.69
C ALA A 261 7.10 -4.10 -8.38
N GLY A 262 7.34 -4.44 -7.10
CA GLY A 262 8.56 -5.13 -6.69
C GLY A 262 8.67 -6.52 -7.34
N MET A 263 7.59 -7.31 -7.36
CA MET A 263 7.54 -8.62 -8.02
C MET A 263 7.76 -8.49 -9.53
N ALA A 264 7.16 -7.48 -10.17
CA ALA A 264 7.40 -7.20 -11.59
C ALA A 264 8.88 -6.99 -11.89
N SER A 265 9.57 -6.18 -11.09
CA SER A 265 11.01 -5.94 -11.24
C SER A 265 11.84 -7.20 -10.97
N LEU A 266 11.55 -7.92 -9.87
CA LEU A 266 12.27 -9.14 -9.50
C LEU A 266 12.20 -10.21 -10.59
N GLU A 267 11.04 -10.41 -11.21
CA GLU A 267 10.87 -11.37 -12.31
C GLU A 267 11.71 -11.01 -13.54
N ARG A 268 11.82 -9.69 -13.88
CA ARG A 268 12.69 -9.24 -14.98
C ARG A 268 14.16 -9.50 -14.64
N VAL A 269 14.58 -9.27 -13.40
CA VAL A 269 15.95 -9.57 -12.92
C VAL A 269 16.24 -11.07 -12.99
N ILE A 270 15.33 -11.90 -12.52
CA ILE A 270 15.49 -13.37 -12.56
C ILE A 270 15.61 -13.85 -14.01
N ARG A 271 14.71 -13.41 -14.91
CA ARG A 271 14.75 -13.76 -16.34
C ARG A 271 16.08 -13.35 -16.97
N TYR A 272 16.46 -12.08 -16.80
CA TYR A 272 17.71 -11.57 -17.35
C TYR A 272 18.92 -12.33 -16.81
N SER A 273 18.91 -12.72 -15.52
CA SER A 273 20.02 -13.48 -14.92
C SER A 273 20.24 -14.84 -15.54
N LYS A 274 19.18 -15.52 -16.01
CA LYS A 274 19.23 -16.83 -16.68
C LYS A 274 19.79 -16.73 -18.10
N GLU A 275 19.59 -15.60 -18.76
CA GLU A 275 19.96 -15.40 -20.17
C GLU A 275 21.33 -14.72 -20.33
N ARG A 276 21.69 -13.81 -19.42
CA ARG A 276 22.90 -13.00 -19.55
C ARG A 276 24.14 -13.74 -19.12
N VAL A 277 25.04 -13.99 -20.06
CA VAL A 277 26.35 -14.59 -19.81
C VAL A 277 27.41 -13.52 -19.61
N GLN A 278 28.19 -13.60 -18.55
CA GLN A 278 29.41 -12.81 -18.28
C GLN A 278 30.47 -13.68 -17.64
N PHE A 279 31.72 -13.51 -18.04
CA PHE A 279 32.84 -14.32 -17.55
C PHE A 279 32.59 -15.85 -17.66
N GLY A 280 31.99 -16.26 -18.78
CA GLY A 280 31.82 -17.67 -19.15
C GLY A 280 30.60 -18.39 -18.56
N THR A 281 29.84 -17.78 -17.62
CA THR A 281 28.63 -18.38 -17.04
C THR A 281 27.48 -17.35 -16.98
N THR A 282 26.27 -17.84 -16.76
CA THR A 282 25.10 -16.96 -16.58
C THR A 282 25.21 -16.14 -15.30
N LEU A 283 24.49 -15.02 -15.22
CA LEU A 283 24.44 -14.23 -13.96
C LEU A 283 23.73 -15.00 -12.84
N ALA A 284 22.80 -15.90 -13.18
CA ALA A 284 22.13 -16.78 -12.25
C ALA A 284 23.10 -17.73 -11.49
N GLU A 285 24.23 -18.09 -12.11
CA GLU A 285 25.28 -18.92 -11.50
C GLU A 285 26.29 -18.12 -10.66
N LYS A 286 26.14 -16.79 -10.60
CA LYS A 286 27.07 -15.94 -9.84
C LYS A 286 26.50 -15.59 -8.49
N GLN A 287 27.06 -16.17 -7.43
CA GLN A 287 26.64 -15.94 -6.04
C GLN A 287 26.56 -14.43 -5.69
N GLY A 288 27.57 -13.65 -6.05
CA GLY A 288 27.58 -12.21 -5.79
C GLY A 288 26.41 -11.46 -6.45
N TYR A 289 25.92 -11.95 -7.59
CA TYR A 289 24.75 -11.37 -8.26
C TYR A 289 23.43 -11.80 -7.58
N THR A 290 23.24 -13.11 -7.38
CA THR A 290 21.99 -13.63 -6.81
C THR A 290 21.80 -13.21 -5.36
N HIS A 291 22.87 -13.19 -4.57
CA HIS A 291 22.84 -12.75 -3.16
C HIS A 291 22.73 -11.23 -3.01
N ARG A 292 23.04 -10.44 -4.05
CA ARG A 292 22.87 -8.99 -4.02
C ARG A 292 21.48 -8.56 -4.51
N PHE A 293 20.98 -9.15 -5.60
CA PHE A 293 19.80 -8.63 -6.30
C PHE A 293 18.56 -9.51 -6.21
N ILE A 294 18.71 -10.83 -6.02
CA ILE A 294 17.59 -11.78 -6.05
C ILE A 294 17.13 -12.15 -4.65
N ALA A 295 17.95 -12.85 -3.88
CA ALA A 295 17.53 -13.41 -2.59
C ALA A 295 17.07 -12.36 -1.57
N PRO A 296 17.79 -11.27 -1.28
CA PRO A 296 17.35 -10.30 -0.27
C PRO A 296 16.03 -9.62 -0.65
N ASN A 297 15.87 -9.29 -1.93
CA ASN A 297 14.65 -8.64 -2.42
C ASN A 297 13.45 -9.60 -2.40
N ALA A 298 13.64 -10.86 -2.80
CA ALA A 298 12.60 -11.88 -2.68
C ALA A 298 12.14 -12.05 -1.22
N VAL A 299 13.07 -12.10 -0.29
CA VAL A 299 12.81 -12.20 1.16
C VAL A 299 11.97 -11.03 1.66
N ARG A 300 12.31 -9.80 1.29
CA ARG A 300 11.56 -8.60 1.69
C ARG A 300 10.15 -8.58 1.09
N LEU A 301 9.99 -9.00 -0.17
CA LEU A 301 8.68 -9.08 -0.82
C LEU A 301 7.81 -10.17 -0.20
N GLU A 302 8.36 -11.34 0.15
CA GLU A 302 7.62 -12.37 0.88
C GLU A 302 7.22 -11.91 2.30
N ALA A 303 8.06 -11.15 2.99
CA ALA A 303 7.73 -10.55 4.28
C ALA A 303 6.58 -9.53 4.14
N ALA A 304 6.60 -8.69 3.10
CA ALA A 304 5.50 -7.78 2.77
C ALA A 304 4.20 -8.54 2.52
N ARG A 305 4.25 -9.60 1.71
CA ARG A 305 3.09 -10.46 1.40
C ARG A 305 2.50 -11.09 2.65
N ALA A 306 3.34 -11.65 3.52
CA ALA A 306 2.90 -12.25 4.78
C ALA A 306 2.17 -11.25 5.68
N TYR A 307 2.66 -10.01 5.75
CA TYR A 307 2.05 -8.97 6.55
C TYR A 307 0.73 -8.47 5.95
N ILE A 308 0.69 -8.23 4.64
CA ILE A 308 -0.52 -7.85 3.88
C ILE A 308 -1.60 -8.91 4.07
N GLU A 309 -1.29 -10.19 3.89
CA GLU A 309 -2.24 -11.29 4.07
C GLU A 309 -2.86 -11.29 5.46
N LYS A 310 -2.05 -11.15 6.50
CA LYS A 310 -2.56 -11.07 7.88
C LYS A 310 -3.57 -9.95 8.06
N ILE A 311 -3.27 -8.76 7.56
CA ILE A 311 -4.15 -7.59 7.75
C ILE A 311 -5.43 -7.76 6.94
N ALA A 312 -5.33 -8.24 5.70
CA ALA A 312 -6.49 -8.50 4.86
C ALA A 312 -7.46 -9.50 5.52
N ARG A 313 -6.93 -10.63 6.05
CA ARG A 313 -7.75 -11.62 6.75
C ARG A 313 -8.37 -11.10 8.04
N ARG A 314 -7.70 -10.21 8.78
CA ARG A 314 -8.28 -9.54 9.97
C ARG A 314 -9.44 -8.62 9.57
N LEU A 315 -9.31 -7.89 8.45
CA LEU A 315 -10.40 -7.08 7.89
C LEU A 315 -11.58 -7.95 7.46
N ASP A 316 -11.34 -9.09 6.81
CA ASP A 316 -12.37 -10.04 6.39
C ASP A 316 -13.12 -10.66 7.58
N ASN A 317 -12.44 -10.81 8.70
CA ASN A 317 -13.05 -11.24 9.97
C ASN A 317 -13.80 -10.09 10.69
N GLY A 318 -13.92 -8.91 10.07
CA GLY A 318 -14.66 -7.76 10.62
C GLY A 318 -13.90 -6.97 11.68
N GLU A 319 -12.60 -7.17 11.84
CA GLU A 319 -11.80 -6.42 12.81
C GLU A 319 -11.68 -4.96 12.36
N LYS A 320 -11.89 -4.03 13.30
CA LYS A 320 -11.82 -2.60 13.06
C LYS A 320 -10.59 -1.99 13.73
N GLY A 321 -10.22 -0.79 13.32
CA GLY A 321 -9.14 -0.02 13.97
C GLY A 321 -7.73 -0.41 13.53
N LEU A 322 -7.57 -1.08 12.39
CA LEU A 322 -6.30 -1.55 11.85
C LEU A 322 -5.48 -0.46 11.12
N GLN A 323 -5.64 0.81 11.54
CA GLN A 323 -4.97 1.94 10.89
C GLN A 323 -3.44 1.88 11.01
N THR A 324 -2.93 1.42 12.15
CA THR A 324 -1.48 1.31 12.37
C THR A 324 -0.91 0.17 11.54
N GLU A 325 -1.58 -0.96 11.52
CA GLU A 325 -1.22 -2.12 10.71
C GLU A 325 -1.25 -1.79 9.22
N GLY A 326 -2.28 -1.10 8.74
CA GLY A 326 -2.34 -0.58 7.36
C GLY A 326 -1.18 0.37 7.05
N SER A 327 -0.78 1.21 8.01
CA SER A 327 0.38 2.09 7.87
C SER A 327 1.69 1.31 7.79
N ILE A 328 1.87 0.27 8.61
CA ILE A 328 3.04 -0.62 8.55
C ILE A 328 3.10 -1.35 7.21
N ALA A 329 1.98 -1.95 6.77
CA ALA A 329 1.91 -2.64 5.48
C ALA A 329 2.29 -1.70 4.32
N LYS A 330 1.64 -0.51 4.26
CA LYS A 330 1.88 0.48 3.20
C LYS A 330 3.32 0.96 3.20
N TYR A 331 3.83 1.35 4.35
CA TYR A 331 5.19 1.87 4.48
C TYR A 331 6.21 0.81 4.05
N PHE A 332 6.14 -0.38 4.64
CA PHE A 332 7.12 -1.43 4.35
C PHE A 332 7.07 -1.90 2.89
N ALA A 333 5.89 -2.23 2.37
CA ALA A 333 5.76 -2.77 1.02
C ALA A 333 6.09 -1.75 -0.07
N SER A 334 5.74 -0.46 0.13
CA SER A 334 6.10 0.60 -0.81
C SER A 334 7.61 0.81 -0.89
N GLU A 335 8.30 0.86 0.26
CA GLU A 335 9.75 1.02 0.31
C GLU A 335 10.48 -0.23 -0.24
N ALA A 336 9.99 -1.44 0.07
CA ALA A 336 10.56 -2.68 -0.46
C ALA A 336 10.38 -2.77 -1.99
N GLY A 337 9.21 -2.41 -2.50
CA GLY A 337 8.93 -2.37 -3.94
C GLY A 337 9.79 -1.34 -4.69
N ASP A 338 9.91 -0.13 -4.15
CA ASP A 338 10.75 0.93 -4.71
C ASP A 338 12.25 0.55 -4.68
N ALA A 339 12.71 -0.09 -3.60
CA ALA A 339 14.09 -0.59 -3.48
C ALA A 339 14.37 -1.71 -4.49
N MET A 340 13.44 -2.69 -4.65
CA MET A 340 13.58 -3.75 -5.65
C MET A 340 13.57 -3.17 -7.08
N ALA A 341 12.73 -2.19 -7.37
CA ALA A 341 12.70 -1.53 -8.67
C ALA A 341 14.02 -0.80 -8.97
N ASN A 342 14.63 -0.18 -7.97
CA ASN A 342 15.96 0.41 -8.09
C ASN A 342 17.05 -0.64 -8.33
N ASP A 343 17.02 -1.73 -7.58
CA ASP A 343 17.95 -2.86 -7.76
C ASP A 343 17.75 -3.53 -9.14
N GLY A 344 16.54 -3.50 -9.71
CA GLY A 344 16.25 -3.97 -11.06
C GLY A 344 17.04 -3.24 -12.14
N ILE A 345 17.11 -1.91 -12.06
CA ILE A 345 17.96 -1.12 -12.96
C ILE A 345 19.43 -1.55 -12.82
N GLN A 346 19.93 -1.60 -11.59
CA GLN A 346 21.32 -1.95 -11.33
C GLN A 346 21.64 -3.37 -11.79
N ALA A 347 20.73 -4.32 -11.58
CA ALA A 347 20.89 -5.73 -11.95
C ALA A 347 21.01 -5.94 -13.45
N LEU A 348 20.27 -5.16 -14.26
CA LEU A 348 20.36 -5.21 -15.72
C LEU A 348 21.54 -4.38 -16.28
N GLY A 349 22.21 -3.58 -15.45
CA GLY A 349 23.33 -2.73 -15.86
C GLY A 349 22.90 -1.70 -16.90
N GLY A 350 23.69 -1.51 -17.98
CA GLY A 350 23.36 -0.56 -19.05
C GLY A 350 22.00 -0.80 -19.70
N TYR A 351 21.57 -2.05 -19.81
CA TYR A 351 20.24 -2.39 -20.31
C TYR A 351 19.11 -1.94 -19.40
N GLY A 352 19.31 -1.94 -18.07
CA GLY A 352 18.33 -1.43 -17.12
C GLY A 352 18.16 0.09 -17.16
N TYR A 353 19.09 0.82 -17.78
CA TYR A 353 19.10 2.28 -17.85
C TYR A 353 18.44 2.85 -19.11
N ILE A 354 18.14 2.02 -20.10
CA ILE A 354 17.51 2.44 -21.34
C ILE A 354 16.03 2.06 -21.38
N ARG A 355 15.21 2.90 -22.05
CA ARG A 355 13.75 2.79 -22.05
C ARG A 355 13.18 1.56 -22.75
N GLU A 356 13.97 0.87 -23.57
CA GLU A 356 13.58 -0.37 -24.23
C GLU A 356 13.35 -1.53 -23.23
N TYR A 357 13.91 -1.42 -22.01
CA TYR A 357 13.72 -2.38 -20.93
C TYR A 357 12.81 -1.79 -19.85
N GLU A 358 11.77 -2.54 -19.50
CA GLU A 358 10.66 -2.09 -18.63
C GLU A 358 11.10 -1.68 -17.21
N VAL A 359 12.26 -2.16 -16.72
CA VAL A 359 12.67 -1.96 -15.32
C VAL A 359 12.86 -0.48 -14.95
N GLU A 360 13.28 0.38 -15.89
CA GLU A 360 13.40 1.82 -15.64
C GLU A 360 12.00 2.47 -15.45
N LYS A 361 11.00 2.04 -16.26
CA LYS A 361 9.61 2.46 -16.11
C LYS A 361 9.06 2.01 -14.76
N ILE A 362 9.25 0.73 -14.38
CA ILE A 362 8.83 0.20 -13.09
C ILE A 362 9.41 1.04 -11.94
N LYS A 363 10.68 1.46 -12.04
CA LYS A 363 11.31 2.31 -11.02
C LYS A 363 10.67 3.70 -10.94
N ARG A 364 10.39 4.34 -12.09
CA ARG A 364 9.71 5.64 -12.11
C ARG A 364 8.30 5.54 -11.54
N ASP A 365 7.59 4.50 -11.91
CA ASP A 365 6.22 4.25 -11.45
C ASP A 365 6.19 3.95 -9.94
N ALA A 366 7.07 3.08 -9.45
CA ALA A 366 7.10 2.68 -8.04
C ALA A 366 7.34 3.85 -7.08
N LYS A 367 8.00 4.92 -7.53
CA LYS A 367 8.32 6.07 -6.67
C LYS A 367 7.09 6.73 -6.06
N ILE A 368 5.97 6.78 -6.76
CA ILE A 368 4.74 7.40 -6.25
C ILE A 368 4.19 6.68 -5.01
N LEU A 369 4.46 5.39 -4.87
CA LEU A 369 3.99 4.57 -3.76
C LEU A 369 4.46 5.06 -2.39
N THR A 370 5.62 5.72 -2.34
CA THR A 370 6.15 6.31 -1.11
C THR A 370 5.59 7.70 -0.82
N ILE A 371 4.79 8.27 -1.73
CA ILE A 371 4.29 9.65 -1.70
C ILE A 371 2.78 9.71 -1.47
N TYR A 372 1.96 9.12 -2.35
CA TYR A 372 0.50 9.22 -2.25
C TYR A 372 -0.07 8.32 -1.14
N GLU A 373 -1.36 8.52 -0.80
CA GLU A 373 -2.07 7.83 0.30
C GLU A 373 -1.33 7.96 1.66
N GLY A 374 -0.67 9.12 1.84
CA GLY A 374 0.17 9.46 2.98
C GLY A 374 1.62 9.07 2.77
N THR A 375 2.51 10.08 2.77
CA THR A 375 3.95 9.85 2.55
C THR A 375 4.55 8.88 3.56
N SER A 376 5.70 8.28 3.23
CA SER A 376 6.44 7.41 4.16
C SER A 376 6.67 8.07 5.52
N GLU A 377 6.87 9.40 5.57
CA GLU A 377 7.06 10.18 6.80
C GLU A 377 5.76 10.26 7.62
N ILE A 378 4.59 10.41 6.96
CA ILE A 378 3.29 10.38 7.60
C ILE A 378 3.01 8.98 8.16
N GLN A 379 3.32 7.92 7.42
CA GLN A 379 3.18 6.55 7.92
C GLN A 379 4.05 6.32 9.16
N ARG A 380 5.33 6.73 9.13
CA ARG A 380 6.22 6.67 10.29
C ARG A 380 5.67 7.41 11.51
N SER A 381 5.10 8.61 11.29
CA SER A 381 4.46 9.39 12.38
C SER A 381 3.28 8.64 13.00
N ILE A 382 2.43 8.02 12.18
CA ILE A 382 1.29 7.22 12.62
C ILE A 382 1.79 5.99 13.41
N ILE A 383 2.71 5.23 12.82
CA ILE A 383 3.23 3.98 13.40
C ILE A 383 3.82 4.24 14.79
N SER A 384 4.79 5.15 14.89
CA SER A 384 5.47 5.42 16.16
C SER A 384 4.52 5.99 17.23
N THR A 385 3.61 6.89 16.84
CA THR A 385 2.67 7.52 17.79
C THR A 385 1.67 6.51 18.34
N PHE A 386 1.07 5.70 17.48
CA PHE A 386 0.04 4.76 17.93
C PHE A 386 0.65 3.56 18.66
N ARG A 387 1.77 3.00 18.18
CA ARG A 387 2.44 1.88 18.89
C ARG A 387 3.01 2.31 20.24
N MET A 388 3.54 3.51 20.35
CA MET A 388 3.91 4.05 21.67
C MET A 388 2.69 4.14 22.59
N ARG A 389 1.54 4.63 22.08
CA ARG A 389 0.29 4.69 22.86
C ARG A 389 -0.17 3.30 23.31
N ASP A 390 -0.12 2.30 22.42
CA ASP A 390 -0.54 0.93 22.70
C ASP A 390 0.37 0.29 23.75
N THR A 391 1.70 0.49 23.62
CA THR A 391 2.69 0.02 24.59
C THR A 391 2.46 0.66 25.98
N MET A 392 2.20 1.99 26.01
CA MET A 392 1.94 2.68 27.28
C MET A 392 0.63 2.21 27.96
N ARG A 393 -0.46 2.09 27.20
CA ARG A 393 -1.77 1.66 27.71
C ARG A 393 -1.72 0.24 28.25
N SER A 394 -1.00 -0.63 27.61
CA SER A 394 -0.81 -2.02 28.01
C SER A 394 0.29 -2.22 29.06
N LYS A 395 0.99 -1.14 29.49
CA LYS A 395 2.15 -1.20 30.41
C LYS A 395 3.24 -2.16 29.90
N GLY A 396 3.46 -2.19 28.59
CA GLY A 396 4.45 -3.04 27.92
C GLY A 396 3.95 -4.45 27.56
N SER A 397 2.75 -4.87 27.98
CA SER A 397 2.26 -6.21 27.65
C SER A 397 1.94 -6.42 26.17
N PHE A 398 1.74 -5.35 25.38
CA PHE A 398 1.51 -5.43 23.95
C PHE A 398 2.66 -6.15 23.23
N TYR A 399 3.88 -5.67 23.41
CA TYR A 399 5.07 -6.32 22.84
C TYR A 399 5.50 -7.55 23.63
N GLY A 400 5.21 -7.60 24.95
CA GLY A 400 5.44 -8.77 25.79
C GLY A 400 4.72 -10.02 25.23
N GLN A 401 3.43 -9.90 24.94
CA GLN A 401 2.64 -10.99 24.34
C GLN A 401 3.15 -11.39 22.97
N MET A 402 3.49 -10.42 22.11
CA MET A 402 4.06 -10.72 20.79
C MET A 402 5.36 -11.53 20.91
N ALA A 403 6.24 -11.18 21.86
CA ALA A 403 7.46 -11.92 22.13
C ALA A 403 7.18 -13.33 22.66
N ASP A 404 6.21 -13.48 23.58
CA ASP A 404 5.84 -14.78 24.14
C ASP A 404 5.19 -15.70 23.09
N ASP A 405 4.43 -15.14 22.15
CA ASP A 405 3.86 -15.90 21.03
C ASP A 405 4.94 -16.36 20.06
N LEU A 406 5.96 -15.55 19.77
CA LEU A 406 7.11 -15.92 18.95
C LEU A 406 7.93 -17.04 19.58
N GLN A 407 8.04 -17.10 20.92
CA GLN A 407 8.74 -18.18 21.63
C GLN A 407 8.06 -19.56 21.51
N LYS A 408 6.79 -19.59 21.11
CA LYS A 408 6.04 -20.84 20.89
C LYS A 408 6.26 -21.43 19.50
N LEU A 409 6.82 -20.66 18.58
CA LEU A 409 7.12 -21.10 17.21
C LEU A 409 8.40 -21.90 17.16
N SER A 410 8.59 -22.63 16.07
CA SER A 410 9.81 -23.38 15.81
C SER A 410 11.04 -22.46 15.72
N GLU A 411 12.13 -22.83 16.41
CA GLU A 411 13.38 -22.05 16.42
C GLU A 411 13.97 -21.83 15.02
N ASP A 412 13.76 -22.79 14.13
CA ASP A 412 14.30 -22.74 12.78
C ASP A 412 13.66 -21.68 11.87
N THR A 413 12.64 -20.95 12.38
CA THR A 413 12.11 -19.74 11.75
C THR A 413 12.86 -18.46 12.14
N GLY A 414 13.75 -18.50 13.13
CA GLY A 414 14.42 -17.33 13.72
C GLY A 414 13.56 -16.61 14.77
N SER A 415 12.37 -17.14 15.09
CA SER A 415 11.38 -16.48 15.97
C SER A 415 11.89 -16.21 17.38
N HIS A 416 12.72 -17.09 17.96
CA HIS A 416 13.27 -16.93 19.32
C HIS A 416 14.24 -15.73 19.40
N TRP A 417 15.05 -15.51 18.37
CA TRP A 417 15.89 -14.31 18.29
C TRP A 417 15.05 -13.06 18.16
N LEU A 418 14.03 -13.11 17.29
CA LEU A 418 13.11 -12.00 17.10
C LEU A 418 12.34 -11.66 18.38
N ALA A 419 11.93 -12.66 19.17
CA ALA A 419 11.25 -12.45 20.45
C ALA A 419 12.10 -11.59 21.41
N ASN A 420 13.42 -11.84 21.45
CA ASN A 420 14.33 -11.02 22.24
C ASN A 420 14.44 -9.60 21.67
N GLY A 421 14.45 -9.44 20.34
CA GLY A 421 14.40 -8.13 19.67
C GLY A 421 13.12 -7.35 19.99
N ILE A 422 11.97 -8.02 20.04
CA ILE A 422 10.68 -7.41 20.43
C ILE A 422 10.70 -6.97 21.90
N ARG A 423 11.31 -7.73 22.81
CA ARG A 423 11.50 -7.29 24.21
C ARG A 423 12.40 -6.06 24.30
N ALA A 424 13.50 -6.04 23.56
CA ALA A 424 14.38 -4.87 23.49
C ALA A 424 13.69 -3.63 22.89
N LEU A 425 12.82 -3.80 21.87
CA LEU A 425 11.95 -2.73 21.36
C LEU A 425 11.03 -2.21 22.46
N ASN A 426 10.38 -3.09 23.23
CA ASN A 426 9.52 -2.68 24.33
C ASN A 426 10.26 -1.77 25.33
N ASP A 427 11.45 -2.18 25.74
CA ASP A 427 12.28 -1.41 26.66
C ASP A 427 12.71 -0.06 26.06
N LEU A 428 13.05 -0.03 24.77
CA LEU A 428 13.40 1.19 24.04
C LEU A 428 12.22 2.17 23.98
N VAL A 429 11.00 1.69 23.70
CA VAL A 429 9.77 2.50 23.68
C VAL A 429 9.52 3.13 25.06
N MET A 430 9.66 2.34 26.13
CA MET A 430 9.49 2.81 27.51
C MET A 430 10.53 3.88 27.86
N GLU A 431 11.79 3.68 27.47
CA GLU A 431 12.87 4.63 27.75
C GLU A 431 12.73 5.95 26.95
N ILE A 432 12.35 5.89 25.66
CA ILE A 432 12.05 7.08 24.84
C ILE A 432 10.97 7.94 25.53
N ARG A 433 9.94 7.32 26.08
CA ARG A 433 8.88 8.02 26.82
C ARG A 433 9.41 8.66 28.10
N LYS A 434 10.17 7.91 28.89
CA LYS A 434 10.78 8.38 30.15
C LYS A 434 11.70 9.58 29.91
N GLN A 435 12.48 9.55 28.84
CA GLN A 435 13.39 10.62 28.44
C GLN A 435 12.70 11.81 27.71
N LYS A 436 11.36 11.76 27.58
CA LYS A 436 10.51 12.80 26.95
C LYS A 436 10.89 13.10 25.49
N LEU A 437 11.33 12.10 24.74
CA LEU A 437 11.76 12.23 23.33
C LEU A 437 10.61 12.15 22.32
N THR A 438 9.36 12.03 22.75
CA THR A 438 8.19 11.86 21.88
C THR A 438 7.90 13.03 20.92
N LYS A 439 8.51 14.20 21.16
CA LYS A 439 8.43 15.37 20.27
C LYS A 439 9.59 15.46 19.29
N ALA A 440 10.61 14.64 19.45
CA ALA A 440 11.77 14.57 18.54
C ALA A 440 11.39 13.72 17.31
N GLN A 441 10.88 14.37 16.26
CA GLN A 441 10.33 13.66 15.08
C GLN A 441 11.31 12.65 14.47
N HIS A 442 12.59 13.00 14.35
CA HIS A 442 13.58 12.08 13.80
C HIS A 442 13.72 10.81 14.66
N ILE A 443 13.75 10.94 15.98
CA ILE A 443 13.77 9.78 16.90
C ILE A 443 12.53 8.92 16.72
N MET A 444 11.36 9.56 16.57
CA MET A 444 10.11 8.84 16.33
C MET A 444 10.08 8.13 14.97
N PHE A 445 10.75 8.67 13.95
CA PHE A 445 10.91 8.01 12.65
C PHE A 445 11.83 6.80 12.74
N LEU A 446 12.97 6.91 13.42
CA LEU A 446 13.85 5.76 13.67
C LEU A 446 13.14 4.65 14.45
N LEU A 447 12.32 5.03 15.44
CA LEU A 447 11.48 4.08 16.18
C LEU A 447 10.44 3.42 15.28
N ALA A 448 9.79 4.18 14.40
CA ALA A 448 8.81 3.63 13.44
C ALA A 448 9.44 2.59 12.50
N ASP A 449 10.67 2.83 12.04
CA ASP A 449 11.41 1.89 11.22
C ASP A 449 11.65 0.57 11.99
N ILE A 450 12.12 0.65 13.23
CA ILE A 450 12.34 -0.54 14.07
C ILE A 450 11.03 -1.32 14.26
N ILE A 451 9.95 -0.63 14.65
CA ILE A 451 8.61 -1.22 14.83
C ILE A 451 8.18 -1.94 13.56
N THR A 452 8.26 -1.28 12.42
CA THR A 452 7.83 -1.81 11.13
C THR A 452 8.57 -3.11 10.79
N TRP A 453 9.89 -3.09 10.87
CA TRP A 453 10.70 -4.25 10.51
C TRP A 453 10.47 -5.44 11.45
N LEU A 454 10.40 -5.20 12.76
CA LEU A 454 10.19 -6.29 13.74
C LEU A 454 8.77 -6.86 13.67
N GLU A 455 7.72 -6.04 13.48
CA GLU A 455 6.34 -6.55 13.36
C GLU A 455 6.12 -7.31 12.03
N VAL A 456 6.74 -6.87 10.93
CA VAL A 456 6.72 -7.59 9.66
C VAL A 456 7.46 -8.92 9.79
N ALA A 457 8.62 -8.94 10.46
CA ALA A 457 9.38 -10.17 10.72
C ALA A 457 8.59 -11.14 11.60
N ALA A 458 7.90 -10.65 12.63
CA ALA A 458 7.05 -11.49 13.47
C ALA A 458 5.98 -12.22 12.64
N GLN A 459 5.38 -11.52 11.68
CA GLN A 459 4.38 -12.14 10.82
C GLN A 459 4.98 -13.15 9.83
N LEU A 460 6.17 -12.91 9.31
CA LEU A 460 6.85 -13.89 8.46
C LEU A 460 7.23 -15.14 9.25
N CYS A 461 7.65 -15.02 10.52
CA CYS A 461 7.88 -16.18 11.40
C CYS A 461 6.61 -17.02 11.57
N HIS A 462 5.46 -16.38 11.86
CA HIS A 462 4.18 -17.09 12.00
C HIS A 462 3.78 -17.81 10.71
N LYS A 463 3.91 -17.15 9.56
CA LYS A 463 3.62 -17.74 8.26
C LYS A 463 4.55 -18.92 7.98
N SER A 464 5.83 -18.75 8.18
CA SER A 464 6.86 -19.77 7.95
C SER A 464 6.67 -21.02 8.83
N ASP A 465 6.27 -20.85 10.09
CA ASP A 465 6.04 -21.96 11.02
C ASP A 465 4.88 -22.86 10.57
N SER A 466 3.79 -22.26 10.10
CA SER A 466 2.60 -22.97 9.63
C SER A 466 2.64 -23.41 8.17
N TYR A 467 3.66 -22.98 7.41
CA TYR A 467 3.73 -23.23 5.97
C TYR A 467 4.24 -24.63 5.65
N ASN A 468 3.52 -25.35 4.80
CA ASN A 468 3.84 -26.73 4.41
C ASN A 468 4.38 -26.89 2.97
N GLY A 469 4.58 -25.77 2.27
CA GLY A 469 4.93 -25.74 0.86
C GLY A 469 3.71 -25.68 -0.06
N ASP A 470 3.91 -25.10 -1.23
CA ASP A 470 2.96 -25.07 -2.34
C ASP A 470 3.69 -25.25 -3.67
N GLN A 471 3.01 -25.01 -4.80
CA GLN A 471 3.63 -25.14 -6.13
C GLN A 471 4.68 -24.06 -6.43
N GLN A 472 4.71 -22.97 -5.66
CA GLN A 472 5.57 -21.83 -5.91
C GLN A 472 6.79 -21.79 -4.97
N ARG A 473 6.64 -22.27 -3.72
CA ARG A 473 7.68 -22.18 -2.69
C ARG A 473 7.74 -23.45 -1.85
N SER A 474 8.96 -23.89 -1.57
CA SER A 474 9.18 -24.98 -0.61
C SER A 474 9.01 -24.49 0.84
N LYS A 475 8.78 -25.43 1.75
CA LYS A 475 8.81 -25.16 3.20
C LYS A 475 10.17 -24.61 3.64
N ASP A 476 11.24 -25.15 3.10
CA ASP A 476 12.61 -24.75 3.44
C ASP A 476 12.92 -23.34 2.95
N PHE A 477 12.40 -22.96 1.76
CA PHE A 477 12.46 -21.59 1.28
C PHE A 477 11.83 -20.60 2.28
N MET A 478 10.62 -20.87 2.77
CA MET A 478 9.94 -19.98 3.70
C MET A 478 10.66 -19.86 5.05
N ARG A 479 11.26 -20.96 5.53
CA ARG A 479 12.07 -20.95 6.76
C ARG A 479 13.37 -20.17 6.58
N ALA A 480 14.06 -20.38 5.47
CA ALA A 480 15.26 -19.62 5.12
C ALA A 480 14.92 -18.11 4.97
N ALA A 481 13.84 -17.77 4.28
CA ALA A 481 13.37 -16.39 4.14
C ALA A 481 13.07 -15.73 5.50
N SER A 482 12.44 -16.48 6.42
CA SER A 482 12.15 -15.99 7.77
C SER A 482 13.44 -15.71 8.55
N ARG A 483 14.41 -16.62 8.58
CA ARG A 483 15.70 -16.41 9.27
C ARG A 483 16.47 -15.22 8.72
N LEU A 484 16.53 -15.08 7.38
CA LEU A 484 17.21 -13.96 6.73
C LEU A 484 16.54 -12.64 7.04
N PHE A 485 15.21 -12.60 7.02
CA PHE A 485 14.48 -11.36 7.31
C PHE A 485 14.55 -10.97 8.79
N VAL A 486 14.52 -11.95 9.71
CA VAL A 486 14.76 -11.70 11.15
C VAL A 486 16.13 -11.07 11.37
N LYS A 487 17.18 -11.57 10.69
CA LYS A 487 18.52 -10.93 10.73
C LYS A 487 18.47 -9.48 10.29
N GLU A 488 17.85 -9.17 9.15
CA GLU A 488 17.73 -7.79 8.67
C GLU A 488 16.94 -6.90 9.64
N ALA A 489 15.87 -7.44 10.25
CA ALA A 489 15.06 -6.70 11.23
C ALA A 489 15.86 -6.39 12.51
N LEU A 490 16.68 -7.33 12.97
CA LEU A 490 17.57 -7.11 14.12
C LEU A 490 18.71 -6.13 13.79
N GLU A 491 19.23 -6.13 12.57
CA GLU A 491 20.18 -5.10 12.10
C GLU A 491 19.54 -3.70 12.10
N LYS A 492 18.26 -3.60 11.70
CA LYS A 492 17.51 -2.35 11.78
C LYS A 492 17.33 -1.90 13.24
N LEU A 493 17.01 -2.81 14.15
CA LEU A 493 16.97 -2.54 15.59
C LEU A 493 18.34 -2.06 16.10
N TYR A 494 19.42 -2.73 15.69
CA TYR A 494 20.78 -2.34 16.10
C TYR A 494 21.12 -0.92 15.66
N ILE A 495 21.04 -0.65 14.35
CA ILE A 495 21.48 0.64 13.78
C ILE A 495 20.67 1.80 14.36
N ASN A 496 19.34 1.71 14.28
CA ASN A 496 18.46 2.78 14.73
C ASN A 496 18.39 2.85 16.26
N GLY A 497 18.39 1.72 16.95
CA GLY A 497 18.38 1.66 18.41
C GLY A 497 19.65 2.24 19.03
N MET A 498 20.83 1.97 18.44
CA MET A 498 22.08 2.60 18.85
C MET A 498 22.08 4.11 18.59
N THR A 499 21.58 4.55 17.42
CA THR A 499 21.44 5.98 17.11
C THR A 499 20.52 6.67 18.13
N ILE A 500 19.39 6.06 18.49
CA ILE A 500 18.50 6.60 19.51
C ILE A 500 19.18 6.62 20.88
N SER A 501 19.81 5.50 21.28
CA SER A 501 20.36 5.35 22.63
C SER A 501 21.58 6.21 22.91
N HIS A 502 22.40 6.49 21.92
CA HIS A 502 23.64 7.25 22.08
C HIS A 502 23.60 8.64 21.42
N GLY A 503 22.76 8.84 20.40
CA GLY A 503 22.71 10.07 19.59
C GLY A 503 21.75 11.16 20.10
N CYS A 504 20.91 10.87 21.10
CA CYS A 504 19.89 11.81 21.53
C CYS A 504 20.30 12.72 22.73
N GLY A 505 21.53 12.62 23.21
CA GLY A 505 22.03 13.39 24.34
C GLY A 505 21.35 13.06 25.69
N LYS A 506 20.78 11.87 25.83
CA LYS A 506 20.14 11.36 27.03
C LYS A 506 20.86 10.11 27.53
N ASP A 507 20.76 9.86 28.84
CA ASP A 507 21.31 8.64 29.43
C ASP A 507 20.40 7.45 29.11
N MET A 508 20.75 6.70 28.07
CA MET A 508 20.09 5.46 27.65
C MET A 508 21.12 4.32 27.49
N GLU A 509 22.29 4.43 28.12
CA GLU A 509 23.41 3.48 27.97
C GLU A 509 22.98 2.02 28.23
N LYS A 510 22.18 1.78 29.26
CA LYS A 510 21.68 0.43 29.60
C LYS A 510 20.89 -0.17 28.45
N THR A 511 19.98 0.61 27.84
CA THR A 511 19.16 0.17 26.72
C THR A 511 20.03 -0.06 25.48
N GLY A 512 20.94 0.84 25.16
CA GLY A 512 21.89 0.70 24.07
C GLY A 512 22.79 -0.54 24.21
N LYS A 513 23.29 -0.81 25.43
CA LYS A 513 24.06 -2.04 25.72
C LYS A 513 23.24 -3.29 25.49
N ALA A 514 22.00 -3.34 25.97
CA ALA A 514 21.12 -4.52 25.77
C ALA A 514 20.86 -4.80 24.28
N ILE A 515 20.57 -3.74 23.48
CA ILE A 515 20.39 -3.86 22.03
C ILE A 515 21.65 -4.36 21.34
N ARG A 516 22.82 -3.79 21.70
CA ARG A 516 24.09 -4.17 21.12
C ARG A 516 24.42 -5.65 21.40
N ASP A 517 24.34 -6.05 22.66
CA ASP A 517 24.70 -7.40 23.11
C ASP A 517 23.78 -8.46 22.47
N LEU A 518 22.49 -8.13 22.31
CA LEU A 518 21.53 -8.97 21.59
C LEU A 518 21.89 -9.12 20.11
N CYS A 519 22.10 -8.02 19.40
CA CYS A 519 22.24 -8.08 17.94
C CYS A 519 23.58 -8.65 17.47
N LEU A 520 24.67 -8.51 18.26
CA LEU A 520 25.98 -9.08 17.91
C LEU A 520 25.99 -10.61 17.97
N SER A 521 25.05 -11.24 18.66
CA SER A 521 24.98 -12.70 18.81
C SER A 521 24.12 -13.41 17.75
N HIS A 522 23.56 -12.68 16.74
CA HIS A 522 22.45 -13.20 15.93
C HIS A 522 22.66 -13.16 14.42
N THR A 523 23.86 -13.49 13.93
CA THR A 523 23.98 -13.89 12.54
C THR A 523 23.76 -15.40 12.46
N PRO A 524 22.75 -15.89 11.69
CA PRO A 524 22.53 -17.32 11.56
C PRO A 524 23.76 -18.00 10.98
N GLU A 525 24.20 -19.11 11.58
CA GLU A 525 25.26 -19.95 11.00
C GLU A 525 24.89 -20.47 9.60
N THR A 526 23.60 -20.52 9.29
CA THR A 526 23.03 -20.93 8.00
C THR A 526 22.98 -19.82 6.97
N TYR A 527 23.43 -18.59 7.27
CA TYR A 527 23.22 -17.40 6.42
C TYR A 527 23.51 -17.62 4.93
N LEU A 528 24.72 -18.12 4.60
CA LEU A 528 25.07 -18.37 3.19
C LEU A 528 24.24 -19.51 2.59
N LYS A 529 23.96 -20.57 3.35
CA LYS A 529 23.12 -21.69 2.90
C LYS A 529 21.70 -21.25 2.62
N ASP A 530 21.13 -20.37 3.46
CA ASP A 530 19.80 -19.82 3.27
C ASP A 530 19.74 -18.93 2.02
N MET A 531 20.75 -18.12 1.79
CA MET A 531 20.89 -17.29 0.58
C MET A 531 21.02 -18.15 -0.69
N ASP A 532 21.85 -19.20 -0.65
CA ASP A 532 22.03 -20.15 -1.75
C ASP A 532 20.72 -20.91 -2.06
N LEU A 533 20.01 -21.37 -1.03
CA LEU A 533 18.73 -22.07 -1.18
C LEU A 533 17.67 -21.18 -1.85
N ILE A 534 17.48 -19.96 -1.34
CA ILE A 534 16.52 -19.02 -1.91
C ILE A 534 16.88 -18.67 -3.35
N SER A 535 18.16 -18.40 -3.61
CA SER A 535 18.63 -18.09 -4.95
C SER A 535 18.39 -19.25 -5.92
N SER A 536 18.77 -20.47 -5.55
CA SER A 536 18.64 -21.64 -6.41
C SER A 536 17.18 -21.96 -6.73
N GLU A 537 16.26 -21.85 -5.76
CA GLU A 537 14.83 -22.10 -5.98
C GLU A 537 14.20 -21.06 -6.90
N LEU A 538 14.69 -19.81 -6.88
CA LEU A 538 14.17 -18.72 -7.73
C LEU A 538 14.73 -18.75 -9.16
N VAL A 539 15.97 -19.23 -9.34
CA VAL A 539 16.59 -19.27 -10.66
C VAL A 539 16.53 -20.66 -11.34
N SER A 540 16.04 -21.68 -10.65
CA SER A 540 15.69 -22.96 -11.29
C SER A 540 14.47 -22.79 -12.23
#